data_67bd609797e14c979cd52e2af84b9d67
#
_entry.id   67bd609797e14c979cd52e2af84b9d67
#
_cell.length_a   1.000
_cell.length_b   1.000
_cell.length_c   1.000
_cell.angle_alpha   90.00
_cell.angle_beta   90.00
_cell.angle_gamma   90.00
#
_symmetry.space_group_name_H-M   'P 1'
#
loop_
_entity.id
_entity.type
_entity.pdbx_description
1 polymer ?
#
loop_
_entity_poly.entity_id
_entity_poly.type
_entity_poly.pdbx_seq_one_letter_code
_entity_poly.pdbx_strand_id
1 'polypeptide(L)'
;MSDPILELSGIHTDIAQYHILQGVDLVVPRGGVTMLLGRNGVGKTTTLRTIIGHWQAKSGSLRFNGADITTMPTPARARAGIGFVPEDMGIFSDLTVEENMILAAASGPLDPVRLEWIFEAFPPLRTFWRSEAGNLSGGQKQMLSIARTMAEERQLYLIDEPTKGLAPAIISTMAGALRDLKKKGASILLVEQNFAVAKALGDTAAVMDDGRIVWAGQMTELANDATLQERLMGLSMEGH
;
A
#
# COMPACT_ATOMS: atom_id res chain seq x y z
N MET A 1 -6.95 -23.23 2.33
CA MET A 1 -6.62 -21.79 2.29
C MET A 1 -5.20 -21.69 1.79
N SER A 2 -4.91 -20.86 0.82
CA SER A 2 -3.52 -20.64 0.36
C SER A 2 -2.71 -20.02 1.50
N ASP A 3 -1.42 -20.39 1.60
CA ASP A 3 -0.52 -19.81 2.59
C ASP A 3 -0.49 -18.27 2.44
N PRO A 4 -0.57 -17.52 3.55
CA PRO A 4 -0.52 -16.06 3.51
C PRO A 4 0.82 -15.58 2.95
N ILE A 5 0.81 -14.40 2.30
CA ILE A 5 2.06 -13.79 1.83
C ILE A 5 2.77 -13.05 2.97
N LEU A 6 1.98 -12.47 3.88
CA LEU A 6 2.49 -11.69 5.02
C LEU A 6 1.69 -12.02 6.28
N GLU A 7 2.40 -12.21 7.38
CA GLU A 7 1.83 -12.42 8.70
C GLU A 7 2.55 -11.54 9.74
N LEU A 8 1.77 -10.81 10.51
CA LEU A 8 2.18 -10.09 11.69
C LEU A 8 1.57 -10.79 12.90
N SER A 9 2.38 -11.08 13.92
CA SER A 9 1.91 -11.70 15.16
C SER A 9 2.42 -10.90 16.36
N GLY A 10 1.50 -10.27 17.08
CA GLY A 10 1.78 -9.49 18.27
C GLY A 10 2.79 -8.36 18.06
N ILE A 11 2.74 -7.65 16.94
CA ILE A 11 3.72 -6.60 16.63
C ILE A 11 3.50 -5.38 17.52
N HIS A 12 4.54 -5.02 18.25
CA HIS A 12 4.65 -3.77 19.00
C HIS A 12 5.72 -2.89 18.36
N THR A 13 5.44 -1.59 18.23
CA THR A 13 6.39 -0.62 17.66
C THR A 13 6.29 0.69 18.42
N ASP A 14 7.45 1.20 18.86
CA ASP A 14 7.59 2.50 19.49
C ASP A 14 8.15 3.51 18.48
N ILE A 15 7.68 4.75 18.52
CA ILE A 15 8.27 5.90 17.82
C ILE A 15 8.61 6.94 18.88
N ALA A 16 9.90 7.17 19.09
CA ALA A 16 10.41 7.92 20.22
C ALA A 16 9.85 7.35 21.56
N GLN A 17 9.12 8.16 22.35
CA GLN A 17 8.51 7.70 23.61
C GLN A 17 7.08 7.14 23.44
N TYR A 18 6.53 7.13 22.22
CA TYR A 18 5.15 6.74 21.98
C TYR A 18 5.06 5.30 21.52
N HIS A 19 4.24 4.51 22.20
CA HIS A 19 3.92 3.13 21.84
C HIS A 19 2.76 3.14 20.81
N ILE A 20 3.10 3.06 19.53
CA ILE A 20 2.12 3.26 18.45
C ILE A 20 1.43 1.96 18.07
N LEU A 21 2.18 0.85 17.91
CA LEU A 21 1.58 -0.45 17.64
C LEU A 21 1.56 -1.28 18.92
N GLN A 22 0.40 -1.79 19.27
CA GLN A 22 0.10 -2.36 20.57
C GLN A 22 -0.31 -3.84 20.48
N GLY A 23 0.46 -4.64 19.74
CA GLY A 23 0.17 -6.06 19.51
C GLY A 23 -0.69 -6.25 18.27
N VAL A 24 -0.16 -5.82 17.12
CA VAL A 24 -0.85 -5.96 15.83
C VAL A 24 -0.73 -7.40 15.34
N ASP A 25 -1.90 -8.06 15.14
CA ASP A 25 -2.06 -9.32 14.45
C ASP A 25 -2.72 -9.05 13.08
N LEU A 26 -2.02 -9.33 11.98
CA LEU A 26 -2.52 -9.08 10.64
C LEU A 26 -2.06 -10.18 9.69
N VAL A 27 -3.00 -10.69 8.90
CA VAL A 27 -2.72 -11.66 7.84
C VAL A 27 -3.10 -11.06 6.48
N VAL A 28 -2.18 -11.11 5.52
CA VAL A 28 -2.40 -10.70 4.13
C VAL A 28 -2.41 -11.96 3.27
N PRO A 29 -3.57 -12.33 2.68
CA PRO A 29 -3.66 -13.45 1.75
C PRO A 29 -2.87 -13.19 0.47
N ARG A 30 -2.40 -14.26 -0.16
CA ARG A 30 -1.68 -14.19 -1.43
C ARG A 30 -2.63 -13.88 -2.60
N GLY A 31 -2.20 -12.99 -3.50
CA GLY A 31 -2.88 -12.70 -4.77
C GLY A 31 -4.17 -11.89 -4.64
N GLY A 32 -4.36 -11.19 -3.50
CA GLY A 32 -5.53 -10.37 -3.22
C GLY A 32 -5.19 -8.96 -2.76
N VAL A 33 -6.23 -8.15 -2.57
CA VAL A 33 -6.15 -6.82 -1.96
C VAL A 33 -6.70 -6.88 -0.55
N THR A 34 -5.83 -6.67 0.44
CA THR A 34 -6.22 -6.50 1.85
C THR A 34 -6.27 -5.01 2.16
N MET A 35 -7.42 -4.55 2.62
CA MET A 35 -7.61 -3.17 3.06
C MET A 35 -7.22 -3.03 4.53
N LEU A 36 -6.37 -2.05 4.86
CA LEU A 36 -6.12 -1.64 6.24
C LEU A 36 -6.85 -0.31 6.49
N LEU A 37 -7.95 -0.39 7.21
CA LEU A 37 -8.88 0.70 7.47
C LEU A 37 -8.77 1.20 8.91
N GLY A 38 -9.30 2.37 9.19
CA GLY A 38 -9.34 2.98 10.51
C GLY A 38 -9.12 4.49 10.44
N ARG A 39 -9.36 5.17 11.56
CA ARG A 39 -9.23 6.64 11.67
C ARG A 39 -7.78 7.10 11.48
N ASN A 40 -7.60 8.42 11.34
CA ASN A 40 -6.26 8.99 11.30
C ASN A 40 -5.56 8.84 12.65
N GLY A 41 -4.25 8.54 12.62
CA GLY A 41 -3.43 8.41 13.82
C GLY A 41 -3.50 7.05 14.53
N VAL A 42 -4.33 6.09 14.07
CA VAL A 42 -4.47 4.78 14.75
C VAL A 42 -3.30 3.80 14.51
N GLY A 43 -2.31 4.16 13.66
CA GLY A 43 -1.13 3.33 13.44
C GLY A 43 -1.01 2.67 12.06
N LYS A 44 -1.91 2.96 11.09
CA LYS A 44 -1.89 2.34 9.74
C LYS A 44 -0.56 2.54 9.00
N THR A 45 -0.12 3.78 8.83
CA THR A 45 1.18 4.14 8.22
C THR A 45 2.34 3.52 8.99
N THR A 46 2.27 3.52 10.33
CA THR A 46 3.29 2.89 11.18
C THR A 46 3.37 1.38 10.92
N THR A 47 2.23 0.72 10.73
CA THR A 47 2.18 -0.70 10.36
C THR A 47 2.91 -0.95 9.04
N LEU A 48 2.62 -0.18 7.97
CA LEU A 48 3.32 -0.32 6.68
C LEU A 48 4.83 -0.04 6.82
N ARG A 49 5.21 1.01 7.56
CA ARG A 49 6.62 1.36 7.80
C ARG A 49 7.34 0.30 8.64
N THR A 50 6.64 -0.37 9.55
CA THR A 50 7.20 -1.52 10.29
C THR A 50 7.37 -2.72 9.36
N ILE A 51 6.41 -3.01 8.48
CA ILE A 51 6.52 -4.11 7.51
C ILE A 51 7.69 -3.90 6.54
N ILE A 52 7.90 -2.68 6.01
CA ILE A 52 9.04 -2.41 5.11
C ILE A 52 10.38 -2.26 5.88
N GLY A 53 10.36 -2.10 7.20
CA GLY A 53 11.54 -2.01 8.05
C GLY A 53 12.09 -0.60 8.26
N HIS A 54 11.30 0.45 8.00
CA HIS A 54 11.63 1.82 8.39
C HIS A 54 11.55 2.01 9.91
N TRP A 55 10.61 1.31 10.56
CA TRP A 55 10.52 1.19 12.00
C TRP A 55 10.78 -0.25 12.43
N GLN A 56 11.58 -0.44 13.47
CA GLN A 56 11.84 -1.77 14.01
C GLN A 56 10.71 -2.18 14.95
N ALA A 57 10.23 -3.42 14.79
CA ALA A 57 9.36 -4.00 15.79
C ALA A 57 10.11 -4.18 17.12
N LYS A 58 9.51 -3.74 18.21
CA LYS A 58 10.03 -3.91 19.57
C LYS A 58 9.85 -5.33 20.07
N SER A 59 8.73 -5.94 19.68
CA SER A 59 8.39 -7.33 19.96
C SER A 59 7.38 -7.86 18.94
N GLY A 60 7.11 -9.16 18.97
CA GLY A 60 6.30 -9.85 18.00
C GLY A 60 7.13 -10.46 16.88
N SER A 61 6.47 -11.01 15.88
CA SER A 61 7.13 -11.60 14.70
C SER A 61 6.46 -11.16 13.41
N LEU A 62 7.27 -11.02 12.36
CA LEU A 62 6.85 -10.62 11.02
C LEU A 62 7.38 -11.65 10.02
N ARG A 63 6.46 -12.30 9.30
CA ARG A 63 6.80 -13.33 8.30
C ARG A 63 6.35 -12.90 6.91
N PHE A 64 7.24 -13.08 5.94
CA PHE A 64 6.97 -12.86 4.52
C PHE A 64 7.30 -14.14 3.75
N ASN A 65 6.34 -14.68 2.99
CA ASN A 65 6.48 -15.99 2.33
C ASN A 65 6.90 -17.11 3.31
N GLY A 66 6.39 -17.10 4.55
CA GLY A 66 6.75 -18.03 5.59
C GLY A 66 8.12 -17.81 6.25
N ALA A 67 9.00 -16.98 5.67
CA ALA A 67 10.30 -16.64 6.25
C ALA A 67 10.17 -15.52 7.28
N ASP A 68 10.87 -15.62 8.39
CA ASP A 68 10.95 -14.54 9.39
C ASP A 68 11.79 -13.38 8.86
N ILE A 69 11.18 -12.19 8.79
CA ILE A 69 11.82 -10.95 8.35
C ILE A 69 11.83 -9.88 9.45
N THR A 70 11.53 -10.25 10.70
CA THR A 70 11.34 -9.31 11.83
C THR A 70 12.52 -8.35 11.98
N THR A 71 13.75 -8.84 11.89
CA THR A 71 14.96 -8.03 12.01
C THR A 71 15.65 -7.71 10.66
N MET A 72 15.04 -8.15 9.54
CA MET A 72 15.62 -7.94 8.20
C MET A 72 15.61 -6.44 7.86
N PRO A 73 16.72 -5.86 7.37
CA PRO A 73 16.79 -4.45 7.01
C PRO A 73 16.00 -4.13 5.73
N THR A 74 15.51 -2.89 5.61
CA THR A 74 14.68 -2.40 4.49
C THR A 74 15.19 -2.80 3.10
N PRO A 75 16.48 -2.63 2.74
CA PRO A 75 16.95 -3.02 1.40
C PRO A 75 16.82 -4.52 1.12
N ALA A 76 16.94 -5.36 2.14
CA ALA A 76 16.78 -6.80 1.99
C ALA A 76 15.30 -7.18 1.81
N ARG A 77 14.38 -6.54 2.55
CA ARG A 77 12.92 -6.72 2.37
C ARG A 77 12.47 -6.29 0.96
N ALA A 78 13.01 -5.17 0.47
CA ALA A 78 12.74 -4.72 -0.90
C ALA A 78 13.21 -5.76 -1.92
N ARG A 79 14.45 -6.28 -1.80
CA ARG A 79 14.98 -7.35 -2.66
C ARG A 79 14.22 -8.67 -2.53
N ALA A 80 13.62 -8.94 -1.38
CA ALA A 80 12.75 -10.10 -1.19
C ALA A 80 11.41 -10.01 -1.92
N GLY A 81 11.06 -8.82 -2.48
CA GLY A 81 9.85 -8.63 -3.27
C GLY A 81 8.76 -7.80 -2.58
N ILE A 82 9.09 -7.02 -1.54
CA ILE A 82 8.16 -6.06 -0.92
C ILE A 82 8.39 -4.68 -1.56
N GLY A 83 7.33 -4.12 -2.16
CA GLY A 83 7.30 -2.75 -2.66
C GLY A 83 6.56 -1.82 -1.68
N PHE A 84 6.94 -0.55 -1.63
CA PHE A 84 6.30 0.44 -0.77
C PHE A 84 6.02 1.75 -1.52
N VAL A 85 4.77 2.19 -1.47
CA VAL A 85 4.29 3.49 -1.97
C VAL A 85 3.90 4.31 -0.74
N PRO A 86 4.69 5.29 -0.32
CA PRO A 86 4.40 6.12 0.84
C PRO A 86 3.34 7.18 0.56
N GLU A 87 2.68 7.69 1.61
CA GLU A 87 1.69 8.76 1.54
C GLU A 87 2.26 10.06 0.92
N ASP A 88 3.52 10.38 1.20
CA ASP A 88 4.23 11.56 0.67
C ASP A 88 4.78 11.36 -0.75
N MET A 89 4.36 10.26 -1.41
CA MET A 89 4.74 9.85 -2.77
C MET A 89 6.23 9.45 -2.91
N GLY A 90 7.16 10.02 -2.15
CA GLY A 90 8.60 9.70 -2.17
C GLY A 90 9.28 9.91 -3.53
N ILE A 91 8.80 10.82 -4.37
CA ILE A 91 9.38 11.14 -5.68
C ILE A 91 10.52 12.15 -5.56
N PHE A 92 11.44 12.12 -6.49
CA PHE A 92 12.52 13.12 -6.62
C PHE A 92 12.07 14.23 -7.55
N SER A 93 11.66 15.37 -6.98
CA SER A 93 11.03 16.47 -7.71
C SER A 93 11.94 17.13 -8.74
N ASP A 94 13.25 17.20 -8.45
CA ASP A 94 14.26 17.82 -9.31
C ASP A 94 14.77 16.91 -10.43
N LEU A 95 14.34 15.66 -10.43
CA LEU A 95 14.63 14.67 -11.47
C LEU A 95 13.46 14.53 -12.43
N THR A 96 13.76 14.18 -13.67
CA THR A 96 12.75 13.84 -14.67
C THR A 96 11.96 12.59 -14.27
N VAL A 97 10.81 12.36 -14.92
CA VAL A 97 10.05 11.11 -14.77
C VAL A 97 10.94 9.90 -15.10
N GLU A 98 11.70 9.96 -16.21
CA GLU A 98 12.65 8.92 -16.61
C GLU A 98 13.67 8.62 -15.51
N GLU A 99 14.34 9.64 -14.98
CA GLU A 99 15.37 9.46 -13.93
C GLU A 99 14.77 8.88 -12.65
N ASN A 100 13.55 9.30 -12.27
CA ASN A 100 12.81 8.71 -11.17
C ASN A 100 12.55 7.22 -11.40
N MET A 101 12.23 6.80 -12.62
CA MET A 101 11.99 5.40 -12.97
C MET A 101 13.29 4.60 -13.02
N ILE A 102 14.38 5.16 -13.56
CA ILE A 102 15.70 4.52 -13.58
C ILE A 102 16.19 4.25 -12.16
N LEU A 103 16.05 5.22 -11.25
CA LEU A 103 16.43 5.05 -9.84
C LEU A 103 15.59 4.00 -9.10
N ALA A 104 14.38 3.71 -9.58
CA ALA A 104 13.53 2.70 -8.99
C ALA A 104 13.88 1.26 -9.45
N ALA A 105 14.59 1.12 -10.56
CA ALA A 105 15.04 -0.14 -11.13
C ALA A 105 16.42 -0.52 -10.53
N ALA A 106 16.43 -0.92 -9.25
CA ALA A 106 17.65 -1.22 -8.50
C ALA A 106 18.40 -2.47 -8.99
N SER A 107 17.72 -3.37 -9.73
CA SER A 107 18.27 -4.65 -10.20
C SER A 107 18.93 -4.58 -11.59
N GLY A 108 18.89 -3.42 -12.26
CA GLY A 108 19.45 -3.24 -13.59
C GLY A 108 18.67 -2.23 -14.43
N PRO A 109 18.85 -2.22 -15.75
CA PRO A 109 18.10 -1.32 -16.64
C PRO A 109 16.59 -1.60 -16.56
N LEU A 110 15.78 -0.55 -16.80
CA LEU A 110 14.33 -0.70 -16.92
C LEU A 110 13.97 -1.75 -17.98
N ASP A 111 13.16 -2.72 -17.60
CA ASP A 111 12.61 -3.70 -18.54
C ASP A 111 11.62 -2.98 -19.49
N PRO A 112 11.88 -3.01 -20.82
CA PRO A 112 11.02 -2.31 -21.80
C PRO A 112 9.57 -2.83 -21.80
N VAL A 113 9.35 -4.12 -21.58
CA VAL A 113 8.01 -4.73 -21.57
C VAL A 113 7.24 -4.24 -20.34
N ARG A 114 7.91 -4.18 -19.19
CA ARG A 114 7.34 -3.66 -17.96
C ARG A 114 7.07 -2.16 -18.05
N LEU A 115 7.98 -1.41 -18.66
CA LEU A 115 7.81 0.03 -18.84
C LEU A 115 6.61 0.34 -19.75
N GLU A 116 6.41 -0.44 -20.83
CA GLU A 116 5.27 -0.29 -21.72
C GLU A 116 3.95 -0.53 -20.95
N TRP A 117 3.87 -1.59 -20.17
CA TRP A 117 2.72 -1.84 -19.31
C TRP A 117 2.46 -0.71 -18.28
N ILE A 118 3.50 -0.11 -17.71
CA ILE A 118 3.38 1.05 -16.82
C ILE A 118 2.78 2.24 -17.59
N PHE A 119 3.20 2.47 -18.83
CA PHE A 119 2.65 3.54 -19.66
C PHE A 119 1.20 3.29 -20.09
N GLU A 120 0.80 2.04 -20.28
CA GLU A 120 -0.60 1.68 -20.51
C GLU A 120 -1.45 1.97 -19.25
N ALA A 121 -0.95 1.64 -18.07
CA ALA A 121 -1.62 1.92 -16.79
C ALA A 121 -1.68 3.42 -16.47
N PHE A 122 -0.62 4.15 -16.82
CA PHE A 122 -0.44 5.58 -16.52
C PHE A 122 0.05 6.38 -17.75
N PRO A 123 -0.81 6.61 -18.77
CA PRO A 123 -0.42 7.27 -20.00
C PRO A 123 0.25 8.65 -19.82
N PRO A 124 -0.13 9.49 -18.82
CA PRO A 124 0.56 10.76 -18.59
C PRO A 124 2.07 10.62 -18.36
N LEU A 125 2.55 9.52 -17.77
CA LEU A 125 3.98 9.33 -17.53
C LEU A 125 4.79 9.22 -18.83
N ARG A 126 4.21 8.67 -19.89
CA ARG A 126 4.83 8.66 -21.22
C ARG A 126 4.92 10.07 -21.81
N THR A 127 3.84 10.86 -21.67
CA THR A 127 3.78 12.23 -22.18
C THR A 127 4.82 13.13 -21.50
N PHE A 128 4.97 12.98 -20.18
CA PHE A 128 5.87 13.78 -19.36
C PHE A 128 7.22 13.13 -19.07
N TRP A 129 7.62 12.12 -19.86
CA TRP A 129 8.80 11.29 -19.60
C TRP A 129 10.08 12.08 -19.33
N ARG A 130 10.30 13.15 -20.13
CA ARG A 130 11.47 14.05 -20.04
C ARG A 130 11.24 15.28 -19.17
N SER A 131 10.08 15.43 -18.55
CA SER A 131 9.76 16.54 -17.69
C SER A 131 10.21 16.27 -16.27
N GLU A 132 10.64 17.31 -15.55
CA GLU A 132 10.90 17.22 -14.11
C GLU A 132 9.63 16.81 -13.37
N ALA A 133 9.77 15.88 -12.44
CA ALA A 133 8.65 15.34 -11.68
C ALA A 133 7.98 16.40 -10.78
N GLY A 134 8.72 17.42 -10.39
CA GLY A 134 8.20 18.58 -9.67
C GLY A 134 7.07 19.31 -10.40
N ASN A 135 7.09 19.33 -11.74
CA ASN A 135 6.12 20.01 -12.60
C ASN A 135 4.84 19.19 -12.84
N LEU A 136 4.78 17.95 -12.39
CA LEU A 136 3.59 17.11 -12.49
C LEU A 136 2.48 17.58 -11.55
N SER A 137 1.21 17.39 -11.94
CA SER A 137 0.08 17.55 -11.03
C SER A 137 0.15 16.53 -9.89
N GLY A 138 -0.57 16.78 -8.78
CA GLY A 138 -0.61 15.85 -7.64
C GLY A 138 -1.00 14.43 -8.04
N GLY A 139 -2.00 14.26 -8.90
CA GLY A 139 -2.41 12.95 -9.41
C GLY A 139 -1.34 12.29 -10.28
N GLN A 140 -0.62 13.04 -11.11
CA GLN A 140 0.48 12.51 -11.91
C GLN A 140 1.69 12.13 -11.04
N LYS A 141 1.98 12.90 -9.99
CA LYS A 141 3.00 12.55 -8.98
C LYS A 141 2.66 11.24 -8.28
N GLN A 142 1.40 11.03 -7.95
CA GLN A 142 0.94 9.79 -7.34
C GLN A 142 1.05 8.61 -8.33
N MET A 143 0.70 8.81 -9.62
CA MET A 143 0.94 7.80 -10.66
C MET A 143 2.42 7.44 -10.75
N LEU A 144 3.32 8.42 -10.70
CA LEU A 144 4.76 8.19 -10.72
C LEU A 144 5.22 7.42 -9.48
N SER A 145 4.72 7.74 -8.30
CA SER A 145 5.03 7.01 -7.06
C SER A 145 4.68 5.51 -7.16
N ILE A 146 3.48 5.20 -7.66
CA ILE A 146 3.06 3.81 -7.88
C ILE A 146 3.91 3.17 -8.98
N ALA A 147 4.12 3.85 -10.12
CA ALA A 147 4.90 3.37 -11.25
C ALA A 147 6.33 2.99 -10.86
N ARG A 148 6.99 3.79 -10.02
CA ARG A 148 8.31 3.48 -9.47
C ARG A 148 8.34 2.14 -8.73
N THR A 149 7.30 1.84 -7.96
CA THR A 149 7.21 0.55 -7.26
C THR A 149 6.94 -0.60 -8.23
N MET A 150 6.28 -0.32 -9.37
CA MET A 150 6.04 -1.27 -10.45
C MET A 150 7.25 -1.48 -11.36
N ALA A 151 8.31 -0.67 -11.28
CA ALA A 151 9.51 -0.77 -12.12
C ALA A 151 10.21 -2.13 -11.99
N GLU A 152 10.07 -2.78 -10.84
CA GLU A 152 10.55 -4.14 -10.59
C GLU A 152 9.39 -5.08 -10.22
N GLU A 153 9.63 -6.39 -10.35
CA GLU A 153 8.67 -7.39 -9.91
C GLU A 153 8.59 -7.43 -8.38
N ARG A 154 7.38 -7.22 -7.86
CA ARG A 154 7.09 -7.29 -6.43
C ARG A 154 5.98 -8.30 -6.19
N GLN A 155 6.11 -9.07 -5.11
CA GLN A 155 5.09 -10.02 -4.70
C GLN A 155 4.06 -9.39 -3.78
N LEU A 156 4.49 -8.38 -2.99
CA LEU A 156 3.65 -7.61 -2.07
C LEU A 156 3.86 -6.11 -2.30
N TYR A 157 2.77 -5.40 -2.53
CA TYR A 157 2.72 -3.94 -2.59
C TYR A 157 2.09 -3.40 -1.31
N LEU A 158 2.83 -2.58 -0.59
CA LEU A 158 2.37 -1.79 0.56
C LEU A 158 2.07 -0.39 0.04
N ILE A 159 0.82 0.06 0.14
CA ILE A 159 0.40 1.34 -0.46
C ILE A 159 -0.34 2.16 0.59
N ASP A 160 0.14 3.38 0.84
CA ASP A 160 -0.35 4.25 1.90
C ASP A 160 -1.16 5.42 1.34
N GLU A 161 -2.49 5.40 1.52
CA GLU A 161 -3.47 6.43 1.16
C GLU A 161 -3.30 7.03 -0.27
N PRO A 162 -3.22 6.21 -1.33
CA PRO A 162 -2.87 6.69 -2.67
C PRO A 162 -3.93 7.59 -3.30
N THR A 163 -5.17 7.60 -2.78
CA THR A 163 -6.27 8.36 -3.40
C THR A 163 -6.59 9.67 -2.68
N LYS A 164 -5.86 9.97 -1.60
CA LYS A 164 -6.10 11.15 -0.76
C LYS A 164 -6.00 12.46 -1.54
N GLY A 165 -7.08 13.24 -1.52
CA GLY A 165 -7.10 14.57 -2.16
C GLY A 165 -7.12 14.57 -3.69
N LEU A 166 -7.41 13.43 -4.32
CA LEU A 166 -7.39 13.28 -5.77
C LEU A 166 -8.78 13.37 -6.40
N ALA A 167 -8.81 13.82 -7.66
CA ALA A 167 -10.03 13.85 -8.44
C ALA A 167 -10.54 12.44 -8.78
N PRO A 168 -11.86 12.21 -8.90
CA PRO A 168 -12.45 10.90 -9.17
C PRO A 168 -11.88 10.17 -10.40
N ALA A 169 -11.56 10.89 -11.48
CA ALA A 169 -10.97 10.32 -12.68
C ALA A 169 -9.56 9.72 -12.40
N ILE A 170 -8.77 10.38 -11.58
CA ILE A 170 -7.43 9.89 -11.18
C ILE A 170 -7.57 8.67 -10.28
N ILE A 171 -8.50 8.71 -9.32
CA ILE A 171 -8.83 7.55 -8.46
C ILE A 171 -9.19 6.33 -9.32
N SER A 172 -10.03 6.51 -10.35
CA SER A 172 -10.42 5.45 -11.27
C SER A 172 -9.23 4.85 -12.01
N THR A 173 -8.31 5.69 -12.50
CA THR A 173 -7.06 5.24 -13.16
C THR A 173 -6.19 4.41 -12.22
N MET A 174 -5.98 4.88 -10.99
CA MET A 174 -5.21 4.14 -9.98
C MET A 174 -5.87 2.80 -9.63
N ALA A 175 -7.18 2.81 -9.42
CA ALA A 175 -7.93 1.58 -9.15
C ALA A 175 -7.79 0.57 -10.31
N GLY A 176 -7.75 1.04 -11.55
CA GLY A 176 -7.44 0.22 -12.72
C GLY A 176 -6.07 -0.44 -12.63
N ALA A 177 -5.03 0.35 -12.37
CA ALA A 177 -3.66 -0.14 -12.25
C ALA A 177 -3.50 -1.18 -11.11
N LEU A 178 -4.15 -0.94 -9.95
CA LEU A 178 -4.12 -1.88 -8.82
C LEU A 178 -4.85 -3.20 -9.15
N ARG A 179 -5.98 -3.15 -9.90
CA ARG A 179 -6.64 -4.36 -10.38
C ARG A 179 -5.76 -5.15 -11.35
N ASP A 180 -4.99 -4.47 -12.20
CA ASP A 180 -4.10 -5.14 -13.15
C ASP A 180 -2.88 -5.75 -12.45
N LEU A 181 -2.33 -5.10 -11.42
CA LEU A 181 -1.35 -5.69 -10.52
C LEU A 181 -1.88 -6.98 -9.89
N LYS A 182 -3.09 -6.94 -9.33
CA LYS A 182 -3.75 -8.12 -8.75
C LYS A 182 -3.93 -9.25 -9.79
N LYS A 183 -4.40 -8.94 -11.01
CA LYS A 183 -4.53 -9.94 -12.10
C LYS A 183 -3.20 -10.61 -12.46
N LYS A 184 -2.08 -9.90 -12.28
CA LYS A 184 -0.72 -10.43 -12.46
C LYS A 184 -0.23 -11.25 -11.25
N GLY A 185 -1.08 -11.48 -10.25
CA GLY A 185 -0.78 -12.30 -9.07
C GLY A 185 -0.13 -11.53 -7.92
N ALA A 186 -0.02 -10.21 -7.99
CA ALA A 186 0.49 -9.41 -6.89
C ALA A 186 -0.49 -9.43 -5.70
N SER A 187 0.06 -9.41 -4.50
CA SER A 187 -0.68 -9.16 -3.27
C SER A 187 -0.54 -7.70 -2.89
N ILE A 188 -1.61 -7.08 -2.39
CA ILE A 188 -1.62 -5.66 -2.06
C ILE A 188 -2.15 -5.48 -0.63
N LEU A 189 -1.39 -4.79 0.22
CA LEU A 189 -1.88 -4.23 1.47
C LEU A 189 -2.06 -2.73 1.27
N LEU A 190 -3.31 -2.30 1.22
CA LEU A 190 -3.72 -0.95 0.87
C LEU A 190 -4.32 -0.24 2.08
N VAL A 191 -3.69 0.82 2.52
CA VAL A 191 -4.26 1.76 3.50
C VAL A 191 -5.13 2.76 2.76
N GLU A 192 -6.38 2.89 3.18
CA GLU A 192 -7.33 3.84 2.60
C GLU A 192 -8.29 4.39 3.66
N GLN A 193 -8.74 5.63 3.43
CA GLN A 193 -9.82 6.26 4.20
C GLN A 193 -11.12 6.32 3.39
N ASN A 194 -11.00 6.33 2.06
CA ASN A 194 -12.16 6.34 1.16
C ASN A 194 -12.79 4.94 1.11
N PHE A 195 -13.90 4.78 1.85
CA PHE A 195 -14.59 3.50 1.94
C PHE A 195 -15.14 3.01 0.60
N ALA A 196 -15.52 3.92 -0.30
CA ALA A 196 -15.97 3.54 -1.64
C ALA A 196 -14.84 2.90 -2.46
N VAL A 197 -13.63 3.42 -2.36
CA VAL A 197 -12.43 2.83 -2.98
C VAL A 197 -12.11 1.49 -2.32
N ALA A 198 -12.16 1.42 -0.99
CA ALA A 198 -11.92 0.19 -0.25
C ALA A 198 -12.88 -0.93 -0.67
N LYS A 199 -14.19 -0.62 -0.74
CA LYS A 199 -15.24 -1.54 -1.20
C LYS A 199 -15.02 -2.00 -2.65
N ALA A 200 -14.54 -1.10 -3.52
CA ALA A 200 -14.37 -1.39 -4.94
C ALA A 200 -13.12 -2.24 -5.26
N LEU A 201 -12.12 -2.25 -4.38
CA LEU A 201 -10.83 -2.91 -4.62
C LEU A 201 -10.57 -4.09 -3.68
N GLY A 202 -11.03 -4.02 -2.42
CA GLY A 202 -10.68 -4.95 -1.37
C GLY A 202 -11.34 -6.31 -1.51
N ASP A 203 -10.57 -7.36 -1.26
CA ASP A 203 -11.07 -8.72 -1.07
C ASP A 203 -11.28 -8.99 0.42
N THR A 204 -10.29 -8.63 1.23
CA THR A 204 -10.33 -8.71 2.69
C THR A 204 -10.08 -7.33 3.28
N ALA A 205 -10.48 -7.14 4.53
CA ALA A 205 -10.22 -5.93 5.27
C ALA A 205 -9.81 -6.23 6.71
N ALA A 206 -8.94 -5.38 7.24
CA ALA A 206 -8.64 -5.29 8.66
C ALA A 206 -8.92 -3.86 9.11
N VAL A 207 -9.59 -3.69 10.24
CA VAL A 207 -9.86 -2.39 10.83
C VAL A 207 -8.97 -2.21 12.04
N MET A 208 -8.24 -1.10 12.04
CA MET A 208 -7.31 -0.74 13.11
C MET A 208 -7.89 0.38 13.96
N ASP A 209 -7.75 0.22 15.26
CA ASP A 209 -8.03 1.26 16.26
C ASP A 209 -7.00 1.19 17.39
N ASP A 210 -6.55 2.33 17.87
CA ASP A 210 -5.56 2.48 18.94
C ASP A 210 -4.38 1.48 18.86
N GLY A 211 -3.74 1.40 17.69
CA GLY A 211 -2.57 0.54 17.48
C GLY A 211 -2.85 -0.96 17.44
N ARG A 212 -4.10 -1.41 17.31
CA ARG A 212 -4.53 -2.81 17.29
C ARG A 212 -5.45 -3.11 16.13
N ILE A 213 -5.47 -4.34 15.66
CA ILE A 213 -6.53 -4.81 14.76
C ILE A 213 -7.73 -5.21 15.61
N VAL A 214 -8.84 -4.49 15.45
CA VAL A 214 -10.08 -4.71 16.20
C VAL A 214 -11.09 -5.55 15.43
N TRP A 215 -10.89 -5.71 14.13
CA TRP A 215 -11.68 -6.58 13.26
C TRP A 215 -10.88 -6.97 12.02
N ALA A 216 -11.06 -8.19 11.52
CA ALA A 216 -10.56 -8.65 10.23
C ALA A 216 -11.53 -9.67 9.63
N GLY A 217 -11.75 -9.58 8.30
CA GLY A 217 -12.69 -10.46 7.59
C GLY A 217 -12.77 -10.15 6.10
N GLN A 218 -13.80 -10.66 5.45
CA GLN A 218 -14.04 -10.38 4.04
C GLN A 218 -14.51 -8.93 3.86
N MET A 219 -14.02 -8.25 2.84
CA MET A 219 -14.46 -6.87 2.55
C MET A 219 -15.98 -6.80 2.31
N THR A 220 -16.57 -7.84 1.74
CA THR A 220 -18.03 -7.94 1.51
C THR A 220 -18.84 -8.00 2.81
N GLU A 221 -18.33 -8.62 3.86
CA GLU A 221 -18.98 -8.62 5.18
C GLU A 221 -19.04 -7.21 5.75
N LEU A 222 -17.89 -6.52 5.78
CA LEU A 222 -17.84 -5.14 6.24
C LEU A 222 -18.69 -4.20 5.37
N ALA A 223 -18.69 -4.40 4.03
CA ALA A 223 -19.41 -3.54 3.10
C ALA A 223 -20.93 -3.68 3.17
N ASN A 224 -21.44 -4.80 3.69
CA ASN A 224 -22.87 -5.08 3.77
C ASN A 224 -23.45 -4.91 5.18
N ASP A 225 -22.65 -4.65 6.18
CA ASP A 225 -23.07 -4.45 7.58
C ASP A 225 -22.84 -3.01 8.02
N ALA A 226 -23.91 -2.19 7.90
CA ALA A 226 -23.88 -0.78 8.29
C ALA A 226 -23.61 -0.58 9.79
N THR A 227 -24.11 -1.46 10.64
CA THR A 227 -23.87 -1.40 12.09
C THR A 227 -22.40 -1.66 12.41
N LEU A 228 -21.80 -2.61 11.70
CA LEU A 228 -20.38 -2.90 11.82
C LEU A 228 -19.51 -1.72 11.36
N GLN A 229 -19.88 -1.07 10.23
CA GLN A 229 -19.19 0.12 9.73
C GLN A 229 -19.28 1.28 10.72
N GLU A 230 -20.45 1.57 11.26
CA GLU A 230 -20.64 2.63 12.25
C GLU A 230 -19.80 2.36 13.51
N ARG A 231 -19.88 1.15 14.05
CA ARG A 231 -19.14 0.76 15.25
C ARG A 231 -17.62 0.85 15.08
N LEU A 232 -17.08 0.39 13.92
CA LEU A 232 -15.64 0.26 13.71
C LEU A 232 -15.00 1.53 13.14
N MET A 233 -15.72 2.29 12.32
CA MET A 233 -15.16 3.41 11.58
C MET A 233 -15.84 4.74 11.90
N GLY A 234 -16.95 4.73 12.65
CA GLY A 234 -17.74 5.92 12.93
C GLY A 234 -18.40 6.50 11.67
N LEU A 235 -18.67 5.66 10.67
CA LEU A 235 -19.39 6.05 9.46
C LEU A 235 -20.89 5.93 9.75
N SER A 236 -21.51 7.02 10.23
CA SER A 236 -22.97 7.07 10.33
C SER A 236 -23.59 7.08 8.93
N MET A 237 -24.58 6.25 8.73
CA MET A 237 -25.47 6.29 7.55
C MET A 237 -26.38 7.51 7.65
N GLU A 238 -25.85 8.72 7.54
CA GLU A 238 -26.70 9.84 7.15
C GLU A 238 -26.80 9.81 5.63
N GLY A 239 -28.03 9.58 5.20
CA GLY A 239 -28.41 9.25 3.85
C GLY A 239 -28.17 10.34 2.82
N HIS A 240 -28.01 9.87 1.65
CA HIS A 240 -28.68 10.49 0.48
C HIS A 240 -29.12 9.36 -0.47
#